data_f9723dbffe6864cfb5f954cfca99ba86
#
_entry.id   f9723dbffe6864cfb5f954cfca99ba86
#
_cell.length_a   1.000
_cell.length_b   1.000
_cell.length_c   1.000
_cell.angle_alpha   90.00
_cell.angle_beta   90.00
_cell.angle_gamma   90.00
#
_symmetry.space_group_name_H-M   'P 1'
#
loop_
_entity.id
_entity.type
_entity.pdbx_description
1 polymer ?
#
loop_
_entity_poly.entity_id
_entity_poly.type
_entity_poly.pdbx_seq_one_letter_code
_entity_poly.pdbx_strand_id
1 'polypeptide(L)'
;VARQIDFGAVSTPFDSLPAAEAVAVHPIQDTFVCGRRFISYKHRTLDLSVLGELPLICLEGDTSTRRYMDAFLEQNHASVHPEFELATSDMIVQFALRNLGVGCVVRDFALPHLQSGKLFELRFNKIIPKREICIVRNTKNPMSTAAKNLWTIIENAQQKKENTL
;
A
#
# COMPACT_ATOMS: atom_id res chain seq x y z
N VAL A 1 -30.06 -10.13 -7.14
CA VAL A 1 -28.66 -10.23 -6.67
C VAL A 1 -28.70 -10.15 -5.16
N ALA A 2 -28.25 -11.22 -4.50
CA ALA A 2 -28.15 -11.22 -3.05
C ALA A 2 -27.12 -10.15 -2.61
N ARG A 3 -27.54 -9.23 -1.76
CA ARG A 3 -26.69 -8.21 -1.16
C ARG A 3 -25.75 -8.89 -0.17
N GLN A 4 -24.46 -8.85 -0.43
CA GLN A 4 -23.48 -9.54 0.42
C GLN A 4 -22.79 -8.60 1.40
N ILE A 5 -22.57 -7.33 1.02
CA ILE A 5 -21.84 -6.33 1.83
C ILE A 5 -22.50 -4.95 1.71
N ASP A 6 -22.33 -4.11 2.74
CA ASP A 6 -22.72 -2.70 2.75
C ASP A 6 -21.60 -1.80 2.22
N PHE A 7 -20.34 -2.12 2.55
CA PHE A 7 -19.13 -1.37 2.23
C PHE A 7 -18.04 -2.25 1.67
N GLY A 8 -17.15 -1.64 0.89
CA GLY A 8 -15.84 -2.17 0.55
C GLY A 8 -14.74 -1.21 1.02
N ALA A 9 -13.60 -1.75 1.41
CA ALA A 9 -12.38 -0.98 1.58
C ALA A 9 -11.48 -1.22 0.37
N VAL A 10 -11.04 -0.14 -0.28
CA VAL A 10 -10.21 -0.19 -1.48
C VAL A 10 -9.05 0.80 -1.35
N SER A 11 -7.93 0.54 -2.02
CA SER A 11 -6.86 1.52 -2.15
C SER A 11 -6.87 2.15 -3.55
N THR A 12 -6.58 3.46 -3.60
CA THR A 12 -6.42 4.16 -4.89
C THR A 12 -5.14 3.71 -5.62
N PRO A 13 -5.07 3.78 -6.96
CA PRO A 13 -6.20 3.99 -7.86
C PRO A 13 -7.09 2.75 -7.93
N PHE A 14 -8.39 2.96 -8.14
CA PHE A 14 -9.33 1.90 -8.45
C PHE A 14 -10.28 2.36 -9.56
N ASP A 15 -10.83 1.41 -10.29
CA ASP A 15 -11.74 1.72 -11.38
C ASP A 15 -13.01 2.38 -10.86
N SER A 16 -13.47 3.41 -11.58
CA SER A 16 -14.74 4.06 -11.26
C SER A 16 -15.89 3.07 -11.44
N LEU A 17 -16.54 2.72 -10.35
CA LEU A 17 -17.71 1.86 -10.38
C LEU A 17 -18.97 2.73 -10.54
N PRO A 18 -19.88 2.39 -11.48
CA PRO A 18 -21.16 3.08 -11.63
C PRO A 18 -21.93 3.07 -10.31
N ALA A 19 -22.39 4.23 -9.87
CA ALA A 19 -23.11 4.41 -8.62
C ALA A 19 -22.31 4.02 -7.35
N ALA A 20 -20.99 4.14 -7.38
CA ALA A 20 -20.17 4.05 -6.18
C ALA A 20 -19.90 5.46 -5.63
N GLU A 21 -19.97 5.57 -4.32
CA GLU A 21 -19.49 6.71 -3.56
C GLU A 21 -18.31 6.25 -2.71
N ALA A 22 -17.23 7.02 -2.72
CA ALA A 22 -15.99 6.70 -2.04
C ALA A 22 -15.58 7.86 -1.12
N VAL A 23 -15.18 7.52 0.11
CA VAL A 23 -14.62 8.47 1.09
C VAL A 23 -13.22 8.01 1.45
N ALA A 24 -12.23 8.88 1.23
CA ALA A 24 -10.85 8.62 1.64
C ALA A 24 -10.73 8.66 3.16
N VAL A 25 -10.16 7.63 3.76
CA VAL A 25 -10.06 7.52 5.23
C VAL A 25 -8.63 7.55 5.75
N HIS A 26 -7.66 7.07 4.95
CA HIS A 26 -6.28 7.01 5.40
C HIS A 26 -5.29 7.10 4.22
N PRO A 27 -4.31 8.03 4.26
CA PRO A 27 -3.23 8.05 3.28
C PRO A 27 -2.27 6.90 3.54
N ILE A 28 -1.79 6.26 2.47
CA ILE A 28 -0.78 5.21 2.51
C ILE A 28 0.39 5.52 1.60
N GLN A 29 1.56 5.05 1.99
CA GLN A 29 2.80 5.19 1.24
C GLN A 29 3.42 3.82 1.04
N ASP A 30 3.61 3.42 -0.21
CA ASP A 30 4.38 2.22 -0.52
C ASP A 30 5.88 2.52 -0.45
N THR A 31 6.66 1.55 -0.02
CA THR A 31 8.11 1.68 0.14
C THR A 31 8.82 0.34 -0.04
N PHE A 32 10.13 0.41 -0.22
CA PHE A 32 11.01 -0.75 -0.23
C PHE A 32 11.82 -0.77 1.05
N VAL A 33 11.70 -1.86 1.83
CA VAL A 33 12.35 -2.03 3.12
C VAL A 33 13.30 -3.22 3.11
N CYS A 34 14.41 -3.09 3.83
CA CYS A 34 15.37 -4.19 3.92
C CYS A 34 16.13 -4.17 5.25
N GLY A 35 16.72 -5.31 5.58
CA GLY A 35 17.51 -5.51 6.77
C GLY A 35 19.00 -5.29 6.55
N ARG A 36 19.80 -5.64 7.57
CA ARG A 36 21.24 -5.33 7.67
C ARG A 36 22.09 -5.89 6.52
N ARG A 37 21.68 -6.97 5.87
CA ARG A 37 22.39 -7.51 4.69
C ARG A 37 22.59 -6.45 3.60
N PHE A 38 21.69 -5.51 3.49
CA PHE A 38 21.66 -4.48 2.45
C PHE A 38 22.19 -3.13 2.93
N ILE A 39 22.95 -3.09 4.02
CA ILE A 39 23.42 -1.85 4.68
C ILE A 39 24.23 -0.93 3.77
N SER A 40 24.89 -1.47 2.74
CA SER A 40 25.63 -0.69 1.75
C SER A 40 24.77 0.28 0.93
N TYR A 41 23.47 0.05 0.87
CA TYR A 41 22.50 0.92 0.20
C TYR A 41 21.89 1.98 1.12
N LYS A 42 22.09 1.86 2.43
CA LYS A 42 21.54 2.81 3.39
C LYS A 42 22.12 4.20 3.15
N HIS A 43 21.26 5.22 3.23
CA HIS A 43 21.59 6.64 3.00
C HIS A 43 22.05 7.00 1.57
N ARG A 44 21.93 6.10 0.63
CA ARG A 44 22.19 6.37 -0.78
C ARG A 44 20.88 6.59 -1.53
N THR A 45 20.90 7.48 -2.52
CA THR A 45 19.84 7.57 -3.52
C THR A 45 20.22 6.65 -4.67
N LEU A 46 19.42 5.64 -4.91
CA LEU A 46 19.64 4.59 -5.89
C LEU A 46 18.88 4.91 -7.17
N ASP A 47 19.40 4.43 -8.30
CA ASP A 47 18.58 4.31 -9.49
C ASP A 47 17.55 3.20 -9.30
N LEU A 48 16.33 3.40 -9.81
CA LEU A 48 15.25 2.43 -9.62
C LEU A 48 15.56 1.07 -10.28
N SER A 49 16.38 1.06 -11.33
CA SER A 49 16.82 -0.16 -12.02
C SER A 49 17.58 -1.15 -11.13
N VAL A 50 18.18 -0.67 -10.03
CA VAL A 50 18.88 -1.53 -9.05
C VAL A 50 17.95 -2.59 -8.47
N LEU A 51 16.63 -2.34 -8.44
CA LEU A 51 15.65 -3.32 -7.96
C LEU A 51 15.66 -4.62 -8.80
N GLY A 52 16.03 -4.55 -10.07
CA GLY A 52 16.18 -5.74 -10.92
C GLY A 52 17.34 -6.67 -10.54
N GLU A 53 18.30 -6.17 -9.74
CA GLU A 53 19.47 -6.92 -9.26
C GLU A 53 19.30 -7.44 -7.83
N LEU A 54 18.22 -7.04 -7.15
CA LEU A 54 17.97 -7.37 -5.74
C LEU A 54 16.90 -8.46 -5.60
N PRO A 55 17.04 -9.37 -4.65
CA PRO A 55 15.99 -10.33 -4.34
C PRO A 55 14.77 -9.58 -3.78
N LEU A 56 13.73 -9.43 -4.58
CA LEU A 56 12.51 -8.74 -4.19
C LEU A 56 11.50 -9.68 -3.54
N ILE A 57 10.79 -9.14 -2.55
CA ILE A 57 9.71 -9.79 -1.84
C ILE A 57 8.48 -8.91 -2.01
N CYS A 58 7.46 -9.40 -2.71
CA CYS A 58 6.26 -8.66 -3.05
C CYS A 58 4.99 -9.38 -2.57
N LEU A 59 3.88 -8.67 -2.60
CA LEU A 59 2.56 -9.30 -2.48
C LEU A 59 2.25 -10.11 -3.74
N GLU A 60 1.33 -11.08 -3.61
CA GLU A 60 0.77 -11.84 -4.73
C GLU A 60 0.18 -10.91 -5.80
N GLY A 61 0.25 -11.33 -7.07
CA GLY A 61 -0.01 -10.50 -8.24
C GLY A 61 -1.44 -9.95 -8.36
N ASP A 62 -2.42 -10.56 -7.71
CA ASP A 62 -3.82 -10.13 -7.75
C ASP A 62 -4.19 -9.04 -6.74
N THR A 63 -3.26 -8.64 -5.89
CA THR A 63 -3.49 -7.56 -4.91
C THR A 63 -3.43 -6.17 -5.55
N SER A 64 -4.22 -5.22 -5.04
CA SER A 64 -4.22 -3.83 -5.52
C SER A 64 -2.86 -3.14 -5.31
N THR A 65 -2.19 -3.43 -4.20
CA THR A 65 -0.84 -2.90 -3.91
C THR A 65 0.18 -3.43 -4.91
N ARG A 66 0.15 -4.74 -5.23
CA ARG A 66 1.06 -5.32 -6.20
C ARG A 66 0.84 -4.71 -7.58
N ARG A 67 -0.38 -4.66 -8.08
CA ARG A 67 -0.70 -4.04 -9.38
C ARG A 67 -0.26 -2.57 -9.46
N TYR A 68 -0.46 -1.83 -8.38
CA TYR A 68 -0.01 -0.42 -8.33
C TYR A 68 1.51 -0.30 -8.44
N MET A 69 2.25 -1.12 -7.69
CA MET A 69 3.71 -1.08 -7.71
C MET A 69 4.29 -1.57 -9.03
N ASP A 70 3.70 -2.61 -9.63
CA ASP A 70 4.10 -3.10 -10.95
C ASP A 70 3.91 -2.00 -12.01
N ALA A 71 2.75 -1.31 -12.00
CA ALA A 71 2.51 -0.20 -12.92
C ALA A 71 3.49 0.98 -12.70
N PHE A 72 3.83 1.31 -11.44
CA PHE A 72 4.82 2.34 -11.13
C PHE A 72 6.21 1.96 -11.66
N LEU A 73 6.63 0.72 -11.47
CA LEU A 73 7.92 0.22 -11.93
C LEU A 73 7.99 0.21 -13.47
N GLU A 74 6.95 -0.27 -14.13
CA GLU A 74 6.84 -0.30 -15.59
C GLU A 74 6.90 1.10 -16.20
N GLN A 75 6.14 2.07 -15.66
CA GLN A 75 6.16 3.47 -16.08
C GLN A 75 7.54 4.13 -15.95
N ASN A 76 8.35 3.65 -15.03
CA ASN A 76 9.72 4.12 -14.81
C ASN A 76 10.78 3.21 -15.44
N HIS A 77 10.38 2.31 -16.35
CA HIS A 77 11.26 1.40 -17.08
C HIS A 77 12.14 0.50 -16.19
N ALA A 78 11.65 0.20 -14.98
CA ALA A 78 12.29 -0.74 -14.06
C ALA A 78 11.67 -2.12 -14.22
N SER A 79 12.41 -3.07 -14.80
CA SER A 79 12.00 -4.46 -14.91
C SER A 79 12.40 -5.21 -13.63
N VAL A 80 11.44 -5.81 -12.95
CA VAL A 80 11.68 -6.55 -11.71
C VAL A 80 10.99 -7.91 -11.76
N HIS A 81 11.62 -8.89 -11.15
CA HIS A 81 11.08 -10.24 -10.98
C HIS A 81 11.16 -10.59 -9.49
N PRO A 82 10.01 -10.64 -8.76
CA PRO A 82 10.03 -11.01 -7.36
C PRO A 82 10.59 -12.41 -7.16
N GLU A 83 11.47 -12.57 -6.19
CA GLU A 83 11.96 -13.89 -5.76
C GLU A 83 10.95 -14.58 -4.82
N PHE A 84 10.20 -13.78 -4.07
CA PHE A 84 9.12 -14.26 -3.20
C PHE A 84 7.84 -13.48 -3.46
N GLU A 85 6.75 -14.20 -3.61
CA GLU A 85 5.40 -13.65 -3.62
C GLU A 85 4.65 -14.15 -2.40
N LEU A 86 4.14 -13.24 -1.57
CA LEU A 86 3.57 -13.55 -0.26
C LEU A 86 2.16 -12.97 -0.13
N ALA A 87 1.31 -13.64 0.63
CA ALA A 87 -0.08 -13.28 0.77
C ALA A 87 -0.31 -12.01 1.62
N THR A 88 0.61 -11.64 2.53
CA THR A 88 0.41 -10.53 3.46
C THR A 88 1.64 -9.65 3.62
N SER A 89 1.41 -8.36 3.91
CA SER A 89 2.48 -7.39 4.21
C SER A 89 3.29 -7.78 5.45
N ASP A 90 2.67 -8.39 6.44
CA ASP A 90 3.38 -8.86 7.65
C ASP A 90 4.41 -9.94 7.31
N MET A 91 4.08 -10.86 6.40
CA MET A 91 5.04 -11.87 5.93
C MET A 91 6.21 -11.21 5.21
N ILE A 92 5.97 -10.21 4.37
CA ILE A 92 7.02 -9.46 3.68
C ILE A 92 7.97 -8.82 4.70
N VAL A 93 7.43 -8.14 5.72
CA VAL A 93 8.22 -7.54 6.80
C VAL A 93 9.07 -8.60 7.53
N GLN A 94 8.49 -9.76 7.83
CA GLN A 94 9.22 -10.85 8.49
C GLN A 94 10.36 -11.42 7.64
N PHE A 95 10.18 -11.53 6.33
CA PHE A 95 11.22 -11.97 5.40
C PHE A 95 12.34 -10.92 5.28
N ALA A 96 12.01 -9.64 5.20
CA ALA A 96 12.98 -8.54 5.19
C ALA A 96 13.79 -8.49 6.48
N LEU A 97 13.18 -8.70 7.66
CA LEU A 97 13.85 -8.79 8.95
C LEU A 97 14.87 -9.94 9.00
N ARG A 98 14.60 -11.04 8.31
CA ARG A 98 15.50 -12.19 8.18
C ARG A 98 16.56 -12.03 7.09
N ASN A 99 16.62 -10.84 6.46
CA ASN A 99 17.56 -10.52 5.39
C ASN A 99 17.42 -11.42 4.13
N LEU A 100 16.22 -11.94 3.86
CA LEU A 100 15.96 -12.78 2.69
C LEU A 100 15.86 -11.96 1.41
N GLY A 101 15.50 -10.66 1.51
CA GLY A 101 15.37 -9.79 0.37
C GLY A 101 14.94 -8.37 0.75
N VAL A 102 14.59 -7.60 -0.26
CA VAL A 102 14.02 -6.26 -0.19
C VAL A 102 12.50 -6.38 -0.29
N GLY A 103 11.79 -6.01 0.75
CA GLY A 103 10.34 -6.09 0.82
C GLY A 103 9.67 -4.85 0.21
N CYS A 104 8.75 -5.05 -0.74
CA CYS A 104 7.85 -4.03 -1.24
C CYS A 104 6.56 -4.05 -0.41
N VAL A 105 6.27 -3.00 0.35
CA VAL A 105 5.20 -3.01 1.35
C VAL A 105 4.65 -1.61 1.61
N VAL A 106 3.40 -1.51 2.05
CA VAL A 106 2.89 -0.27 2.63
C VAL A 106 3.68 0.04 3.91
N ARG A 107 4.20 1.25 4.01
CA ARG A 107 5.16 1.71 5.03
C ARG A 107 4.71 1.45 6.45
N ASP A 108 3.40 1.57 6.70
CA ASP A 108 2.82 1.45 8.04
C ASP A 108 3.06 0.06 8.65
N PHE A 109 3.08 -1.00 7.85
CA PHE A 109 3.41 -2.36 8.31
C PHE A 109 4.87 -2.49 8.76
N ALA A 110 5.78 -1.73 8.18
CA ALA A 110 7.20 -1.77 8.55
C ALA A 110 7.56 -0.74 9.62
N LEU A 111 6.67 0.20 9.95
CA LEU A 111 6.96 1.37 10.77
C LEU A 111 7.62 1.04 12.13
N PRO A 112 7.16 0.06 12.94
CA PRO A 112 7.81 -0.28 14.20
C PRO A 112 9.26 -0.75 14.03
N HIS A 113 9.55 -1.42 12.91
CA HIS A 113 10.89 -1.94 12.60
C HIS A 113 11.80 -0.88 12.00
N LEU A 114 11.25 0.10 11.30
CA LEU A 114 11.97 1.28 10.83
C LEU A 114 12.37 2.17 12.01
N GLN A 115 11.44 2.41 12.95
CA GLN A 115 11.69 3.20 14.16
C GLN A 115 12.73 2.55 15.07
N SER A 116 12.71 1.24 15.20
CA SER A 116 13.70 0.48 16.00
C SER A 116 15.04 0.27 15.29
N GLY A 117 15.18 0.68 14.02
CA GLY A 117 16.39 0.52 13.22
C GLY A 117 16.69 -0.93 12.79
N LYS A 118 15.75 -1.86 12.98
CA LYS A 118 15.88 -3.25 12.51
C LYS A 118 15.76 -3.35 11.00
N LEU A 119 14.93 -2.50 10.40
CA LEU A 119 14.81 -2.28 8.97
C LEU A 119 15.16 -0.84 8.61
N PHE A 120 15.45 -0.60 7.35
CA PHE A 120 15.57 0.74 6.77
C PHE A 120 14.92 0.77 5.38
N GLU A 121 14.57 1.98 4.95
CA GLU A 121 13.98 2.21 3.63
C GLU A 121 15.08 2.45 2.61
N LEU A 122 14.93 1.85 1.42
CA LEU A 122 15.71 2.24 0.26
C LEU A 122 15.17 3.54 -0.31
N ARG A 123 16.07 4.43 -0.72
CA ARG A 123 15.72 5.70 -1.38
C ARG A 123 16.08 5.62 -2.85
N PHE A 124 15.16 6.06 -3.69
CA PHE A 124 15.34 6.04 -5.13
C PHE A 124 15.30 7.44 -5.73
N ASN A 125 15.85 7.56 -6.96
CA ASN A 125 15.75 8.75 -7.81
C ASN A 125 14.32 9.00 -8.34
N LYS A 126 13.37 8.12 -8.03
CA LYS A 126 11.95 8.22 -8.34
C LYS A 126 11.13 8.20 -7.07
N ILE A 127 10.10 9.02 -7.02
CA ILE A 127 9.19 9.11 -5.87
C ILE A 127 7.97 8.26 -6.16
N ILE A 128 7.69 7.30 -5.28
CA ILE A 128 6.45 6.53 -5.31
C ILE A 128 5.32 7.47 -4.84
N PRO A 129 4.29 7.75 -5.65
CA PRO A 129 3.20 8.61 -5.23
C PRO A 129 2.43 8.02 -4.04
N LYS A 130 1.89 8.89 -3.19
CA LYS A 130 0.99 8.46 -2.11
C LYS A 130 -0.31 7.97 -2.69
N ARG A 131 -0.92 7.00 -2.00
CA ARG A 131 -2.26 6.48 -2.26
C ARG A 131 -3.16 6.69 -1.05
N GLU A 132 -4.42 6.35 -1.17
CA GLU A 132 -5.39 6.44 -0.09
C GLU A 132 -6.17 5.15 0.04
N ILE A 133 -6.49 4.79 1.27
CA ILE A 133 -7.53 3.82 1.56
C ILE A 133 -8.86 4.57 1.55
N CYS A 134 -9.79 4.06 0.76
CA CYS A 134 -11.14 4.58 0.66
C CYS A 134 -12.16 3.54 1.12
N ILE A 135 -13.20 4.01 1.80
CA ILE A 135 -14.40 3.21 2.03
C ILE A 135 -15.37 3.53 0.91
N VAL A 136 -15.85 2.50 0.23
CA VAL A 136 -16.78 2.63 -0.91
C VAL A 136 -18.12 1.97 -0.60
N ARG A 137 -19.21 2.58 -1.07
CA ARG A 137 -20.56 2.03 -1.03
C ARG A 137 -21.24 2.12 -2.37
N ASN A 138 -22.23 1.28 -2.61
CA ASN A 138 -23.12 1.41 -3.76
C ASN A 138 -24.32 2.29 -3.37
N THR A 139 -24.49 3.42 -4.04
CA THR A 139 -25.56 4.41 -3.76
C THR A 139 -26.96 3.91 -4.17
N LYS A 140 -27.05 2.90 -5.05
CA LYS A 140 -28.32 2.29 -5.46
C LYS A 140 -28.88 1.30 -4.44
N ASN A 141 -28.06 0.83 -3.52
CA ASN A 141 -28.46 -0.15 -2.52
C ASN A 141 -28.77 0.51 -1.18
N PRO A 142 -29.91 0.22 -0.53
CA PRO A 142 -30.18 0.72 0.80
C PRO A 142 -29.20 0.08 1.79
N MET A 143 -28.58 0.89 2.64
CA MET A 143 -27.72 0.40 3.73
C MET A 143 -28.54 -0.08 4.91
N SER A 144 -27.98 -1.02 5.70
CA SER A 144 -28.49 -1.37 7.02
C SER A 144 -28.38 -0.16 7.98
N THR A 145 -29.11 -0.17 9.08
CA THR A 145 -29.04 0.91 10.09
C THR A 145 -27.63 1.05 10.65
N ALA A 146 -26.94 -0.07 10.94
CA ALA A 146 -25.57 -0.07 11.41
C ALA A 146 -24.61 0.54 10.38
N ALA A 147 -24.78 0.20 9.11
CA ALA A 147 -23.99 0.74 8.02
C ALA A 147 -24.19 2.26 7.85
N LYS A 148 -25.42 2.76 7.95
CA LYS A 148 -25.71 4.21 7.91
C LYS A 148 -24.99 4.96 9.04
N ASN A 149 -25.05 4.43 10.26
CA ASN A 149 -24.38 5.04 11.41
C ASN A 149 -22.86 5.08 11.20
N LEU A 150 -22.26 3.98 10.73
CA LEU A 150 -20.83 3.95 10.44
C LEU A 150 -20.44 4.93 9.32
N TRP A 151 -21.24 5.02 8.26
CA TRP A 151 -21.00 5.97 7.16
C TRP A 151 -20.99 7.41 7.66
N THR A 152 -21.98 7.79 8.48
CA THR A 152 -22.03 9.13 9.10
C THR A 152 -20.80 9.43 9.97
N ILE A 153 -20.29 8.44 10.70
CA ILE A 153 -19.07 8.61 11.50
C ILE A 153 -17.85 8.87 10.57
N ILE A 154 -17.74 8.13 9.47
CA ILE A 154 -16.65 8.30 8.49
C ILE A 154 -16.72 9.69 7.86
N GLU A 155 -17.89 10.14 7.38
CA GLU A 155 -18.05 11.46 6.78
C GLU A 155 -17.71 12.59 7.77
N ASN A 156 -18.20 12.51 9.00
CA ASN A 156 -17.90 13.49 10.04
C ASN A 156 -16.41 13.55 10.41
N ALA A 157 -15.73 12.41 10.39
CA ALA A 157 -14.29 12.34 10.66
C ALA A 157 -13.47 12.99 9.52
N GLN A 158 -13.94 12.86 8.28
CA GLN A 158 -13.31 13.49 7.11
C GLN A 158 -13.45 15.02 7.14
N GLN A 159 -14.67 15.52 7.38
CA GLN A 159 -14.96 16.96 7.47
C GLN A 159 -14.12 17.65 8.56
N LYS A 160 -13.89 16.97 9.68
CA LYS A 160 -13.01 17.50 10.76
C LYS A 160 -11.57 17.61 10.32
N LYS A 161 -11.07 16.69 9.51
CA LYS A 161 -9.69 16.76 8.97
C LYS A 161 -9.51 17.90 7.99
N GLU A 162 -10.49 18.12 7.10
CA GLU A 162 -10.46 19.21 6.10
C GLU A 162 -10.53 20.60 6.76
N ASN A 163 -11.27 20.74 7.86
CA ASN A 163 -11.39 22.00 8.59
C ASN A 163 -10.18 22.31 9.51
N THR A 164 -9.21 21.41 9.63
CA THR A 164 -8.02 21.57 10.51
C THR A 164 -6.73 21.82 9.71
N LEU A 165 -6.82 21.83 8.37
CA LEU A 165 -5.75 22.19 7.42
C LEU A 165 -5.92 23.63 6.91
#